data_6b3c792215381d4732ef303b053b5ad6
#
_entry.id   6b3c792215381d4732ef303b053b5ad6
#
_cell.length_a   1.000
_cell.length_b   1.000
_cell.length_c   1.000
_cell.angle_alpha   90.00
_cell.angle_beta   90.00
_cell.angle_gamma   90.00
#
_symmetry.space_group_name_H-M   'P 1'
#
loop_
_entity.id
_entity.type
_entity.pdbx_description
1 polymer ?
#
loop_
_entity_poly.entity_id
_entity_poly.type
_entity_poly.pdbx_seq_one_letter_code
_entity_poly.pdbx_strand_id
1 'polypeptide(L)'
;VTTGHQLNLFTGPLYFLYKIVSTINLCKELKQAYPDYNFVPIYWMATEDHDFAEINYFHFKHAKIQWNRESNGPVGRLSTIGLEEVFEVLAKELGLGDNATYLKSLFENSYLKHSNLADATRYLANELFGNQGLVILDADDKDLKQLFVPYVKQELLQQTAFEKVNQTNEILKEYTIQVNPREINLFYIEDNLRERIVLEDGLYKVNQTNLVFTQEEILTLVDSNPEKFSPNVILRPLYQEVI
;
A
#
# COMPACT_ATOMS: atom_id res chain seq x y z
N VAL A 1 -11.70 -7.07 9.81
CA VAL A 1 -11.62 -7.75 8.49
C VAL A 1 -10.94 -6.81 7.52
N THR A 2 -9.83 -7.24 6.93
CA THR A 2 -8.96 -6.37 6.14
C THR A 2 -9.01 -6.72 4.65
N THR A 3 -9.02 -5.70 3.80
CA THR A 3 -8.75 -5.81 2.37
C THR A 3 -7.64 -4.84 1.98
N GLY A 4 -6.63 -5.31 1.24
CA GLY A 4 -5.56 -4.48 0.71
C GLY A 4 -5.83 -4.09 -0.75
N HIS A 5 -5.49 -2.87 -1.12
CA HIS A 5 -5.49 -2.42 -2.52
C HIS A 5 -4.46 -1.31 -2.75
N GLN A 6 -3.97 -1.22 -4.00
CA GLN A 6 -3.15 -0.11 -4.46
C GLN A 6 -3.94 1.20 -4.48
N LEU A 7 -3.23 2.33 -4.57
CA LEU A 7 -3.79 3.68 -4.57
C LEU A 7 -4.23 4.09 -5.98
N ASN A 8 -5.11 3.31 -6.58
CA ASN A 8 -5.57 3.57 -7.95
C ASN A 8 -6.24 4.93 -8.07
N LEU A 9 -5.79 5.71 -9.04
CA LEU A 9 -6.32 7.03 -9.32
C LEU A 9 -7.83 6.98 -9.51
N PHE A 10 -8.55 7.80 -8.74
CA PHE A 10 -10.01 7.95 -8.75
C PHE A 10 -10.77 6.61 -8.73
N THR A 11 -10.35 5.70 -7.84
CA THR A 11 -10.81 4.31 -7.65
C THR A 11 -10.42 3.33 -8.78
N GLY A 12 -9.82 3.80 -9.87
CA GLY A 12 -9.32 2.97 -10.98
C GLY A 12 -10.33 1.93 -11.45
N PRO A 13 -9.97 0.64 -11.47
CA PRO A 13 -10.89 -0.41 -11.84
C PRO A 13 -11.94 -0.64 -10.73
N LEU A 14 -13.17 -1.05 -11.11
CA LEU A 14 -14.24 -1.40 -10.19
C LEU A 14 -13.84 -2.40 -9.10
N TYR A 15 -12.77 -3.12 -9.32
CA TYR A 15 -12.18 -4.06 -8.38
C TYR A 15 -11.81 -3.40 -7.04
N PHE A 16 -11.33 -2.16 -7.05
CA PHE A 16 -11.12 -1.36 -5.83
C PHE A 16 -12.40 -1.26 -5.00
N LEU A 17 -13.49 -0.85 -5.63
CA LEU A 17 -14.79 -0.70 -4.96
C LEU A 17 -15.35 -2.03 -4.47
N TYR A 18 -15.30 -3.06 -5.31
CA TYR A 18 -15.79 -4.39 -4.94
C TYR A 18 -15.07 -4.98 -3.74
N LYS A 19 -13.76 -4.82 -3.62
CA LYS A 19 -13.00 -5.32 -2.46
C LYS A 19 -13.46 -4.64 -1.17
N ILE A 20 -13.63 -3.33 -1.16
CA ILE A 20 -14.07 -2.57 0.02
C ILE A 20 -15.52 -2.95 0.37
N VAL A 21 -16.43 -2.94 -0.60
CA VAL A 21 -17.84 -3.30 -0.39
C VAL A 21 -18.00 -4.71 0.12
N SER A 22 -17.24 -5.68 -0.44
CA SER A 22 -17.27 -7.08 0.02
C SER A 22 -16.80 -7.20 1.48
N THR A 23 -15.77 -6.45 1.87
CA THR A 23 -15.26 -6.43 3.25
C THR A 23 -16.30 -5.84 4.22
N ILE A 24 -16.95 -4.74 3.84
CA ILE A 24 -18.02 -4.14 4.62
C ILE A 24 -19.20 -5.11 4.80
N ASN A 25 -19.61 -5.79 3.72
CA ASN A 25 -20.71 -6.75 3.78
C ASN A 25 -20.34 -7.97 4.61
N LEU A 26 -19.12 -8.49 4.47
CA LEU A 26 -18.63 -9.60 5.30
C LEU A 26 -18.64 -9.23 6.79
N CYS A 27 -18.27 -8.02 7.18
CA CYS A 27 -18.38 -7.58 8.57
C CYS A 27 -19.83 -7.60 9.08
N LYS A 28 -20.81 -7.21 8.23
CA LYS A 28 -22.23 -7.27 8.58
C LYS A 28 -22.72 -8.69 8.76
N GLU A 29 -22.34 -9.60 7.88
CA GLU A 29 -22.67 -11.04 7.96
C GLU A 29 -22.04 -11.70 9.20
N LEU A 30 -20.76 -11.41 9.45
CA LEU A 30 -20.06 -11.91 10.64
C LEU A 30 -20.71 -11.41 11.94
N LYS A 31 -21.15 -10.15 12.00
CA LYS A 31 -21.87 -9.61 13.17
C LYS A 31 -23.20 -10.33 13.41
N GLN A 32 -23.89 -10.75 12.36
CA GLN A 32 -25.12 -11.57 12.50
C GLN A 32 -24.81 -12.98 12.98
N ALA A 33 -23.73 -13.61 12.46
CA ALA A 33 -23.34 -14.97 12.83
C ALA A 33 -22.71 -15.05 14.24
N TYR A 34 -22.02 -13.99 14.64
CA TYR A 34 -21.27 -13.91 15.91
C TYR A 34 -21.63 -12.60 16.65
N PRO A 35 -22.81 -12.53 17.28
CA PRO A 35 -23.34 -11.30 17.85
C PRO A 35 -22.52 -10.74 19.02
N ASP A 36 -21.76 -11.57 19.70
CA ASP A 36 -20.90 -11.17 20.84
C ASP A 36 -19.58 -10.48 20.38
N TYR A 37 -19.24 -10.55 19.09
CA TYR A 37 -18.04 -9.95 18.54
C TYR A 37 -18.36 -8.69 17.74
N ASN A 38 -17.41 -7.77 17.68
CA ASN A 38 -17.46 -6.60 16.79
C ASN A 38 -16.49 -6.79 15.63
N PHE A 39 -16.97 -6.52 14.42
CA PHE A 39 -16.18 -6.64 13.19
C PHE A 39 -16.07 -5.27 12.53
N VAL A 40 -14.85 -4.84 12.27
CA VAL A 40 -14.54 -3.55 11.65
C VAL A 40 -13.97 -3.81 10.26
N PRO A 41 -14.54 -3.21 9.20
CA PRO A 41 -13.95 -3.27 7.88
C PRO A 41 -12.72 -2.36 7.80
N ILE A 42 -11.62 -2.89 7.27
CA ILE A 42 -10.36 -2.16 7.14
C ILE A 42 -9.92 -2.17 5.68
N TYR A 43 -9.65 -0.98 5.15
CA TYR A 43 -8.92 -0.81 3.92
C TYR A 43 -7.44 -0.55 4.22
N TRP A 44 -6.60 -1.49 3.84
CA TRP A 44 -5.15 -1.41 3.90
C TRP A 44 -4.64 -0.76 2.62
N MET A 45 -4.18 0.47 2.70
CA MET A 45 -3.58 1.19 1.58
C MET A 45 -2.18 0.64 1.29
N ALA A 46 -1.93 0.19 0.06
CA ALA A 46 -0.59 -0.27 -0.36
C ALA A 46 0.31 0.93 -0.73
N THR A 47 0.50 1.84 0.22
CA THR A 47 1.23 3.11 0.06
C THR A 47 2.71 2.92 -0.23
N GLU A 48 3.28 1.81 0.25
CA GLU A 48 4.69 1.44 0.06
C GLU A 48 4.99 0.81 -1.31
N ASP A 49 3.96 0.56 -2.14
CA ASP A 49 4.14 0.02 -3.48
C ASP A 49 4.83 1.04 -4.40
N HIS A 50 5.42 0.57 -5.50
CA HIS A 50 6.16 1.41 -6.46
C HIS A 50 5.62 1.31 -7.89
N ASP A 51 4.61 0.46 -8.13
CA ASP A 51 4.07 0.21 -9.47
C ASP A 51 3.13 1.33 -9.92
N PHE A 52 3.70 2.52 -10.12
CA PHE A 52 2.94 3.71 -10.53
C PHE A 52 2.17 3.51 -11.84
N ALA A 53 2.72 2.77 -12.78
CA ALA A 53 2.06 2.51 -14.08
C ALA A 53 0.74 1.74 -13.95
N GLU A 54 0.55 0.98 -12.88
CA GLU A 54 -0.68 0.24 -12.62
C GLU A 54 -1.79 1.10 -12.02
N ILE A 55 -1.43 2.21 -11.37
CA ILE A 55 -2.36 3.02 -10.58
C ILE A 55 -2.65 4.40 -11.15
N ASN A 56 -1.88 4.84 -12.14
CA ASN A 56 -1.87 6.22 -12.62
C ASN A 56 -2.97 6.57 -13.63
N TYR A 57 -3.98 5.71 -13.80
CA TYR A 57 -5.06 5.94 -14.75
C TYR A 57 -6.37 5.31 -14.31
N PHE A 58 -7.43 5.75 -14.95
CA PHE A 58 -8.73 5.11 -14.94
C PHE A 58 -9.41 5.26 -16.33
N HIS A 59 -10.43 4.44 -16.56
CA HIS A 59 -11.23 4.53 -17.78
C HIS A 59 -12.57 5.20 -17.45
N PHE A 60 -12.93 6.19 -18.26
CA PHE A 60 -14.24 6.82 -18.19
C PHE A 60 -14.83 6.91 -19.59
N LYS A 61 -16.04 6.34 -19.78
CA LYS A 61 -16.63 6.13 -21.10
C LYS A 61 -15.65 5.35 -22.00
N HIS A 62 -15.15 5.98 -23.06
CA HIS A 62 -14.20 5.38 -24.01
C HIS A 62 -12.78 5.94 -23.87
N ALA A 63 -12.56 6.85 -22.93
CA ALA A 63 -11.26 7.49 -22.73
C ALA A 63 -10.48 6.84 -21.58
N LYS A 64 -9.17 6.67 -21.80
CA LYS A 64 -8.20 6.44 -20.72
C LYS A 64 -7.75 7.79 -20.22
N ILE A 65 -8.07 8.13 -18.98
CA ILE A 65 -7.61 9.35 -18.32
C ILE A 65 -6.41 8.97 -17.47
N GLN A 66 -5.26 9.58 -17.73
CA GLN A 66 -3.99 9.15 -17.17
C GLN A 66 -3.18 10.33 -16.60
N TRP A 67 -2.62 10.10 -15.44
CA TRP A 67 -1.63 10.99 -14.82
C TRP A 67 -0.23 10.61 -15.29
N ASN A 68 0.40 11.49 -16.07
CA ASN A 68 1.71 11.26 -16.65
C ASN A 68 2.77 11.98 -15.83
N ARG A 69 3.66 11.22 -15.23
CA ARG A 69 4.84 11.71 -14.53
C ARG A 69 5.87 10.60 -14.40
N GLU A 70 7.11 10.97 -14.11
CA GLU A 70 8.09 10.03 -13.60
C GLU A 70 7.80 9.73 -12.13
N SER A 71 8.00 8.48 -11.73
CA SER A 71 7.75 8.01 -10.38
C SER A 71 8.79 6.97 -9.99
N ASN A 72 9.39 7.19 -8.83
CA ASN A 72 10.25 6.23 -8.15
C ASN A 72 9.84 6.16 -6.68
N GLY A 73 10.17 5.05 -6.01
CA GLY A 73 9.87 4.86 -4.60
C GLY A 73 8.39 4.63 -4.27
N PRO A 74 8.00 4.81 -3.00
CA PRO A 74 6.66 4.54 -2.51
C PRO A 74 5.61 5.47 -3.12
N VAL A 75 4.57 4.90 -3.75
CA VAL A 75 3.54 5.69 -4.45
C VAL A 75 2.72 6.56 -3.50
N GLY A 76 2.55 6.15 -2.25
CA GLY A 76 1.81 6.93 -1.25
C GLY A 76 2.44 8.30 -0.98
N ARG A 77 3.77 8.40 -1.08
CA ARG A 77 4.53 9.64 -0.85
C ARG A 77 4.55 10.57 -2.06
N LEU A 78 4.06 10.13 -3.22
CA LEU A 78 4.07 10.95 -4.44
C LEU A 78 3.26 12.23 -4.25
N SER A 79 3.86 13.36 -4.59
CA SER A 79 3.15 14.63 -4.65
C SER A 79 2.04 14.58 -5.68
N THR A 80 0.90 15.18 -5.38
CA THR A 80 -0.29 15.26 -6.26
C THR A 80 -0.16 16.31 -7.38
N ILE A 81 0.96 17.03 -7.45
CA ILE A 81 1.24 17.99 -8.52
C ILE A 81 1.09 17.34 -9.91
N GLY A 82 0.37 18.02 -10.80
CA GLY A 82 0.04 17.55 -12.16
C GLY A 82 -1.31 16.84 -12.26
N LEU A 83 -2.03 16.63 -11.15
CA LEU A 83 -3.40 16.10 -11.17
C LEU A 83 -4.43 17.15 -11.60
N GLU A 84 -4.06 18.42 -11.65
CA GLU A 84 -4.88 19.49 -12.22
C GLU A 84 -5.22 19.22 -13.69
N GLU A 85 -4.23 18.76 -14.49
CA GLU A 85 -4.42 18.41 -15.89
C GLU A 85 -5.38 17.20 -16.05
N VAL A 86 -5.26 16.21 -15.16
CA VAL A 86 -6.16 15.05 -15.12
C VAL A 86 -7.59 15.50 -14.80
N PHE A 87 -7.73 16.43 -13.86
CA PHE A 87 -9.02 17.02 -13.47
C PHE A 87 -9.69 17.76 -14.64
N GLU A 88 -8.94 18.57 -15.39
CA GLU A 88 -9.47 19.27 -16.56
C GLU A 88 -10.07 18.32 -17.59
N VAL A 89 -9.35 17.21 -17.89
CA VAL A 89 -9.85 16.20 -18.82
C VAL A 89 -11.09 15.51 -18.25
N LEU A 90 -11.08 15.10 -17.00
CA LEU A 90 -12.22 14.47 -16.32
C LEU A 90 -13.43 15.40 -16.30
N ALA A 91 -13.25 16.67 -15.93
CA ALA A 91 -14.33 17.65 -15.83
C ALA A 91 -15.03 17.90 -17.15
N LYS A 92 -14.26 17.89 -18.25
CA LYS A 92 -14.79 18.01 -19.61
C LYS A 92 -15.62 16.77 -20.00
N GLU A 93 -15.13 15.58 -19.70
CA GLU A 93 -15.80 14.31 -20.01
C GLU A 93 -17.08 14.08 -19.19
N LEU A 94 -17.10 14.52 -17.92
CA LEU A 94 -18.26 14.44 -17.04
C LEU A 94 -19.41 15.33 -17.53
N GLY A 95 -19.10 16.51 -18.11
CA GLY A 95 -20.10 17.47 -18.58
C GLY A 95 -20.83 18.17 -17.44
N LEU A 96 -22.16 18.30 -17.57
CA LEU A 96 -23.05 19.01 -16.63
C LEU A 96 -23.99 18.03 -15.94
N GLY A 97 -24.54 18.46 -14.78
CA GLY A 97 -25.50 17.73 -13.97
C GLY A 97 -25.03 17.49 -12.53
N ASP A 98 -25.94 17.10 -11.66
CA ASP A 98 -25.66 16.97 -10.21
C ASP A 98 -24.60 15.92 -9.92
N ASN A 99 -24.68 14.75 -10.56
CA ASN A 99 -23.66 13.70 -10.40
C ASN A 99 -22.29 14.14 -10.93
N ALA A 100 -22.27 14.89 -12.06
CA ALA A 100 -21.02 15.43 -12.60
C ALA A 100 -20.42 16.46 -11.63
N THR A 101 -21.23 17.31 -11.06
CA THR A 101 -20.81 18.30 -10.04
C THR A 101 -20.26 17.61 -8.81
N TYR A 102 -20.94 16.57 -8.30
CA TYR A 102 -20.46 15.79 -7.17
C TYR A 102 -19.11 15.13 -7.44
N LEU A 103 -18.95 14.44 -8.59
CA LEU A 103 -17.70 13.75 -8.93
C LEU A 103 -16.53 14.73 -9.15
N LYS A 104 -16.79 15.91 -9.72
CA LYS A 104 -15.77 16.97 -9.82
C LYS A 104 -15.32 17.45 -8.44
N SER A 105 -16.27 17.77 -7.56
CA SER A 105 -15.95 18.15 -6.18
C SER A 105 -15.21 17.05 -5.43
N LEU A 106 -15.57 15.79 -5.63
CA LEU A 106 -14.90 14.65 -5.01
C LEU A 106 -13.45 14.56 -5.47
N PHE A 107 -13.18 14.71 -6.77
CA PHE A 107 -11.81 14.71 -7.31
C PHE A 107 -10.99 15.90 -6.78
N GLU A 108 -11.54 17.11 -6.86
CA GLU A 108 -10.88 18.33 -6.36
C GLU A 108 -10.51 18.22 -4.88
N ASN A 109 -11.47 17.81 -4.05
CA ASN A 109 -11.27 17.69 -2.61
C ASN A 109 -10.26 16.60 -2.26
N SER A 110 -10.25 15.50 -3.02
CA SER A 110 -9.30 14.41 -2.79
C SER A 110 -7.89 14.77 -3.27
N TYR A 111 -7.74 15.16 -4.52
CA TYR A 111 -6.42 15.22 -5.17
C TYR A 111 -5.82 16.62 -5.29
N LEU A 112 -6.63 17.68 -5.35
CA LEU A 112 -6.12 19.03 -5.50
C LEU A 112 -5.99 19.78 -4.15
N LYS A 113 -6.51 19.19 -3.06
CA LYS A 113 -6.40 19.77 -1.70
C LYS A 113 -5.47 18.97 -0.78
N HIS A 114 -4.87 17.90 -1.25
CA HIS A 114 -3.88 17.13 -0.49
C HIS A 114 -2.55 17.12 -1.23
N SER A 115 -1.47 17.05 -0.47
CA SER A 115 -0.11 17.21 -1.01
C SER A 115 0.53 15.91 -1.48
N ASN A 116 -0.02 14.74 -1.08
CA ASN A 116 0.47 13.42 -1.43
C ASN A 116 -0.67 12.46 -1.77
N LEU A 117 -0.32 11.37 -2.47
CA LEU A 117 -1.30 10.40 -2.97
C LEU A 117 -1.95 9.57 -1.84
N ALA A 118 -1.24 9.32 -0.74
CA ALA A 118 -1.79 8.58 0.41
C ALA A 118 -2.95 9.36 1.04
N ASP A 119 -2.74 10.63 1.37
CA ASP A 119 -3.78 11.49 1.96
C ASP A 119 -4.94 11.72 1.01
N ALA A 120 -4.66 11.92 -0.29
CA ALA A 120 -5.68 12.04 -1.32
C ALA A 120 -6.57 10.78 -1.42
N THR A 121 -5.95 9.60 -1.41
CA THR A 121 -6.67 8.32 -1.47
C THR A 121 -7.43 8.04 -0.19
N ARG A 122 -6.87 8.37 0.97
CA ARG A 122 -7.55 8.27 2.27
C ARG A 122 -8.81 9.12 2.28
N TYR A 123 -8.71 10.38 1.86
CA TYR A 123 -9.86 11.27 1.76
C TYR A 123 -10.94 10.69 0.85
N LEU A 124 -10.58 10.28 -0.38
CA LEU A 124 -11.49 9.68 -1.34
C LEU A 124 -12.24 8.46 -0.77
N ALA A 125 -11.49 7.53 -0.18
CA ALA A 125 -12.08 6.31 0.38
C ALA A 125 -12.98 6.62 1.58
N ASN A 126 -12.62 7.61 2.41
CA ASN A 126 -13.43 8.04 3.54
C ASN A 126 -14.73 8.71 3.09
N GLU A 127 -14.70 9.57 2.07
CA GLU A 127 -15.92 10.19 1.52
C GLU A 127 -16.90 9.14 0.96
N LEU A 128 -16.37 8.10 0.33
CA LEU A 128 -17.19 7.04 -0.26
C LEU A 128 -17.74 6.05 0.77
N PHE A 129 -16.96 5.70 1.80
CA PHE A 129 -17.25 4.55 2.66
C PHE A 129 -17.17 4.83 4.17
N GLY A 130 -16.74 6.00 4.60
CA GLY A 130 -16.59 6.33 6.03
C GLY A 130 -17.90 6.18 6.81
N ASN A 131 -19.05 6.53 6.21
CA ASN A 131 -20.37 6.33 6.80
C ASN A 131 -20.77 4.85 7.00
N GLN A 132 -20.03 3.91 6.39
CA GLN A 132 -20.18 2.47 6.60
C GLN A 132 -19.23 1.90 7.66
N GLY A 133 -18.50 2.77 8.37
CA GLY A 133 -17.55 2.40 9.42
C GLY A 133 -16.21 1.87 8.90
N LEU A 134 -15.85 2.16 7.63
CA LEU A 134 -14.56 1.78 7.08
C LEU A 134 -13.42 2.50 7.80
N VAL A 135 -12.47 1.72 8.32
CA VAL A 135 -11.17 2.23 8.81
C VAL A 135 -10.16 2.14 7.68
N ILE A 136 -9.37 3.19 7.49
CA ILE A 136 -8.39 3.27 6.41
C ILE A 136 -7.01 3.35 7.04
N LEU A 137 -6.18 2.32 6.82
CA LEU A 137 -4.81 2.24 7.33
C LEU A 137 -3.79 2.52 6.24
N ASP A 138 -2.81 3.33 6.60
CA ASP A 138 -1.63 3.59 5.78
C ASP A 138 -0.53 2.63 6.16
N ALA A 139 -0.11 1.77 5.23
CA ALA A 139 0.98 0.82 5.45
C ALA A 139 2.33 1.51 5.73
N ASP A 140 2.49 2.75 5.29
CA ASP A 140 3.73 3.53 5.46
C ASP A 140 3.72 4.43 6.72
N ASP A 141 2.69 4.31 7.54
CA ASP A 141 2.60 5.06 8.79
C ASP A 141 3.72 4.65 9.77
N LYS A 142 4.46 5.65 10.27
CA LYS A 142 5.61 5.46 11.14
C LYS A 142 5.25 4.78 12.45
N ASP A 143 4.13 5.16 13.07
CA ASP A 143 3.72 4.64 14.37
C ASP A 143 3.28 3.17 14.25
N LEU A 144 2.63 2.80 13.13
CA LEU A 144 2.34 1.41 12.83
C LEU A 144 3.61 0.60 12.58
N LYS A 145 4.57 1.14 11.83
CA LYS A 145 5.86 0.49 11.58
C LYS A 145 6.68 0.32 12.86
N GLN A 146 6.53 1.22 13.83
CA GLN A 146 7.17 1.08 15.13
C GLN A 146 6.76 -0.22 15.86
N LEU A 147 5.49 -0.64 15.70
CA LEU A 147 5.01 -1.91 16.26
C LEU A 147 5.63 -3.13 15.56
N PHE A 148 6.06 -2.96 14.33
CA PHE A 148 6.67 -4.03 13.52
C PHE A 148 8.19 -4.14 13.67
N VAL A 149 8.85 -3.20 14.35
CA VAL A 149 10.32 -3.18 14.58
C VAL A 149 10.89 -4.52 15.06
N PRO A 150 10.30 -5.24 16.04
CA PRO A 150 10.84 -6.52 16.49
C PRO A 150 10.94 -7.56 15.37
N TYR A 151 9.98 -7.58 14.46
CA TYR A 151 9.92 -8.52 13.33
C TYR A 151 10.89 -8.12 12.21
N VAL A 152 11.07 -6.83 11.97
CA VAL A 152 12.10 -6.31 11.05
C VAL A 152 13.49 -6.74 11.52
N LYS A 153 13.80 -6.58 12.81
CA LYS A 153 15.07 -7.02 13.40
C LYS A 153 15.25 -8.54 13.30
N GLN A 154 14.20 -9.29 13.59
CA GLN A 154 14.24 -10.75 13.45
C GLN A 154 14.53 -11.18 12.02
N GLU A 155 13.90 -10.56 11.02
CA GLU A 155 14.13 -10.85 9.61
C GLU A 155 15.57 -10.53 9.19
N LEU A 156 16.09 -9.36 9.59
CA LEU A 156 17.48 -8.98 9.30
C LEU A 156 18.49 -9.94 9.90
N LEU A 157 18.29 -10.40 11.15
CA LEU A 157 19.28 -11.20 11.88
C LEU A 157 19.14 -12.70 11.67
N GLN A 158 17.92 -13.20 11.45
CA GLN A 158 17.62 -14.64 11.48
C GLN A 158 17.09 -15.18 10.15
N GLN A 159 16.69 -14.31 9.23
CA GLN A 159 16.13 -14.69 7.91
C GLN A 159 14.97 -15.70 8.03
N THR A 160 14.16 -15.55 9.09
CA THR A 160 13.12 -16.53 9.47
C THR A 160 12.11 -16.79 8.35
N ALA A 161 11.75 -15.73 7.61
CA ALA A 161 10.79 -15.86 6.52
C ALA A 161 11.36 -16.70 5.36
N PHE A 162 12.65 -16.54 5.05
CA PHE A 162 13.31 -17.35 4.01
C PHE A 162 13.25 -18.84 4.33
N GLU A 163 13.61 -19.23 5.56
CA GLU A 163 13.57 -20.62 5.99
C GLU A 163 12.15 -21.21 5.93
N LYS A 164 11.17 -20.52 6.54
CA LYS A 164 9.80 -21.01 6.66
C LYS A 164 9.06 -21.12 5.33
N VAL A 165 9.25 -20.15 4.45
CA VAL A 165 8.62 -20.18 3.12
C VAL A 165 9.26 -21.25 2.24
N ASN A 166 10.58 -21.46 2.29
CA ASN A 166 11.21 -22.56 1.58
C ASN A 166 10.71 -23.92 2.07
N GLN A 167 10.56 -24.13 3.38
CA GLN A 167 9.96 -25.35 3.92
C GLN A 167 8.54 -25.58 3.38
N THR A 168 7.73 -24.54 3.30
CA THR A 168 6.37 -24.60 2.72
C THR A 168 6.40 -24.89 1.22
N ASN A 169 7.31 -24.26 0.48
CA ASN A 169 7.47 -24.48 -0.97
C ASN A 169 7.84 -25.93 -1.28
N GLU A 170 8.67 -26.58 -0.45
CA GLU A 170 8.97 -28.00 -0.60
C GLU A 170 7.72 -28.90 -0.42
N ILE A 171 6.85 -28.55 0.52
CA ILE A 171 5.58 -29.27 0.71
C ILE A 171 4.66 -29.06 -0.49
N LEU A 172 4.65 -27.87 -1.06
CA LEU A 172 3.80 -27.45 -2.18
C LEU A 172 4.43 -27.68 -3.55
N LYS A 173 5.53 -28.43 -3.67
CA LYS A 173 6.27 -28.61 -4.92
C LYS A 173 5.49 -29.19 -6.10
N GLU A 174 4.37 -29.87 -5.84
CA GLU A 174 3.47 -30.38 -6.88
C GLU A 174 2.54 -29.30 -7.44
N TYR A 175 2.48 -28.12 -6.82
CA TYR A 175 1.72 -26.96 -7.26
C TYR A 175 2.63 -25.88 -7.84
N THR A 176 2.08 -24.97 -8.59
CA THR A 176 2.84 -23.81 -9.10
C THR A 176 3.19 -22.86 -7.95
N ILE A 177 4.46 -22.78 -7.60
CA ILE A 177 4.96 -21.86 -6.57
C ILE A 177 4.79 -20.42 -7.07
N GLN A 178 4.04 -19.61 -6.33
CA GLN A 178 3.74 -18.22 -6.68
C GLN A 178 4.73 -17.21 -6.08
N VAL A 179 5.36 -17.56 -4.94
CA VAL A 179 6.22 -16.66 -4.20
C VAL A 179 7.54 -17.34 -3.85
N ASN A 180 8.64 -16.70 -4.24
CA ASN A 180 9.98 -17.15 -3.93
C ASN A 180 10.61 -16.22 -2.87
N PRO A 181 10.96 -16.74 -1.68
CA PRO A 181 11.54 -15.94 -0.63
C PRO A 181 12.96 -15.49 -0.99
N ARG A 182 13.36 -14.37 -0.42
CA ARG A 182 14.75 -13.90 -0.41
C ARG A 182 15.33 -14.10 0.98
N GLU A 183 16.64 -14.04 1.11
CA GLU A 183 17.29 -14.10 2.42
C GLU A 183 16.76 -13.02 3.36
N ILE A 184 16.62 -11.79 2.84
CA ILE A 184 15.96 -10.67 3.53
C ILE A 184 14.74 -10.25 2.74
N ASN A 185 13.55 -10.30 3.36
CA ASN A 185 12.27 -10.01 2.74
C ASN A 185 11.80 -8.57 3.05
N LEU A 186 12.75 -7.65 3.08
CA LEU A 186 12.55 -6.23 3.34
C LEU A 186 13.07 -5.37 2.20
N PHE A 187 12.39 -4.24 2.00
CA PHE A 187 12.88 -3.13 1.19
C PHE A 187 13.32 -1.99 2.10
N TYR A 188 14.35 -1.28 1.67
CA TYR A 188 14.67 0.05 2.15
C TYR A 188 13.90 1.08 1.31
N ILE A 189 13.22 2.02 1.96
CA ILE A 189 12.40 3.01 1.28
C ILE A 189 12.71 4.43 1.75
N GLU A 190 12.75 5.34 0.80
CA GLU A 190 12.75 6.81 0.95
C GLU A 190 11.83 7.40 -0.12
N ASP A 191 11.64 8.72 -0.14
CA ASP A 191 10.65 9.35 -1.01
C ASP A 191 10.74 8.97 -2.50
N ASN A 192 11.95 8.73 -3.00
CA ASN A 192 12.19 8.36 -4.40
C ASN A 192 12.95 7.04 -4.53
N LEU A 193 12.94 6.22 -3.50
CA LEU A 193 13.71 4.99 -3.44
C LEU A 193 12.86 3.87 -2.83
N ARG A 194 12.85 2.72 -3.49
CA ARG A 194 12.36 1.45 -2.94
C ARG A 194 13.21 0.32 -3.49
N GLU A 195 14.22 -0.09 -2.72
CA GLU A 195 15.19 -1.08 -3.12
C GLU A 195 15.38 -2.17 -2.07
N ARG A 196 15.72 -3.37 -2.51
CA ARG A 196 15.92 -4.52 -1.63
C ARG A 196 17.14 -4.33 -0.74
N ILE A 197 17.01 -4.80 0.49
CA ILE A 197 18.14 -5.00 1.39
C ILE A 197 18.70 -6.38 1.13
N VAL A 198 20.02 -6.48 0.96
CA VAL A 198 20.76 -7.74 0.80
C VAL A 198 21.91 -7.81 1.80
N LEU A 199 22.27 -9.02 2.23
CA LEU A 199 23.42 -9.26 3.12
C LEU A 199 24.57 -9.85 2.29
N GLU A 200 25.66 -9.10 2.17
CA GLU A 200 26.87 -9.51 1.44
C GLU A 200 28.12 -9.17 2.26
N ASP A 201 29.00 -10.12 2.41
CA ASP A 201 30.27 -9.97 3.16
C ASP A 201 30.06 -9.44 4.61
N GLY A 202 28.94 -9.80 5.25
CA GLY A 202 28.60 -9.36 6.59
C GLY A 202 28.10 -7.92 6.68
N LEU A 203 27.82 -7.27 5.55
CA LEU A 203 27.29 -5.92 5.45
C LEU A 203 25.90 -5.92 4.79
N TYR A 204 25.00 -5.07 5.29
CA TYR A 204 23.68 -4.85 4.70
C TYR A 204 23.79 -3.77 3.62
N LYS A 205 23.47 -4.13 2.40
CA LYS A 205 23.53 -3.24 1.23
C LYS A 205 22.11 -2.98 0.71
N VAL A 206 21.86 -1.75 0.30
CA VAL A 206 20.62 -1.39 -0.41
C VAL A 206 20.92 -1.47 -1.91
N ASN A 207 20.24 -2.38 -2.60
CA ASN A 207 20.47 -2.61 -4.03
C ASN A 207 20.40 -1.32 -4.85
N GLN A 208 21.19 -1.25 -5.92
CA GLN A 208 21.23 -0.13 -6.86
C GLN A 208 21.57 1.24 -6.22
N THR A 209 22.12 1.21 -5.00
CA THR A 209 22.57 2.41 -4.28
C THR A 209 23.98 2.23 -3.72
N ASN A 210 24.54 3.29 -3.14
CA ASN A 210 25.79 3.24 -2.39
C ASN A 210 25.57 3.08 -0.87
N LEU A 211 24.33 2.81 -0.43
CA LEU A 211 24.02 2.65 0.99
C LEU A 211 24.48 1.28 1.47
N VAL A 212 25.35 1.30 2.48
CA VAL A 212 25.92 0.11 3.11
C VAL A 212 25.90 0.34 4.62
N PHE A 213 25.48 -0.65 5.37
CA PHE A 213 25.37 -0.60 6.81
C PHE A 213 26.02 -1.82 7.45
N THR A 214 26.71 -1.63 8.56
CA THR A 214 27.02 -2.71 9.49
C THR A 214 25.74 -3.19 10.18
N GLN A 215 25.81 -4.32 10.87
CA GLN A 215 24.68 -4.84 11.65
C GLN A 215 24.23 -3.84 12.72
N GLU A 216 25.14 -3.19 13.42
CA GLU A 216 24.82 -2.20 14.46
C GLU A 216 24.13 -0.97 13.89
N GLU A 217 24.62 -0.45 12.74
CA GLU A 217 24.05 0.72 12.06
C GLU A 217 22.64 0.45 11.57
N ILE A 218 22.40 -0.70 10.91
CA ILE A 218 21.08 -1.00 10.37
C ILE A 218 20.05 -1.24 11.50
N LEU A 219 20.44 -1.88 12.60
CA LEU A 219 19.55 -2.09 13.74
C LEU A 219 19.23 -0.78 14.47
N THR A 220 20.20 0.12 14.59
CA THR A 220 19.98 1.48 15.11
C THR A 220 19.03 2.26 14.21
N LEU A 221 19.18 2.11 12.88
CA LEU A 221 18.31 2.76 11.91
C LEU A 221 16.87 2.21 12.00
N VAL A 222 16.68 0.91 12.20
CA VAL A 222 15.36 0.29 12.41
C VAL A 222 14.66 0.90 13.63
N ASP A 223 15.37 1.14 14.71
CA ASP A 223 14.82 1.73 15.95
C ASP A 223 14.43 3.20 15.77
N SER A 224 15.27 3.96 15.08
CA SER A 224 15.10 5.42 14.95
C SER A 224 14.18 5.82 13.79
N ASN A 225 14.19 5.05 12.73
CA ASN A 225 13.50 5.35 11.47
C ASN A 225 12.81 4.10 10.89
N PRO A 226 11.82 3.51 11.58
CA PRO A 226 11.13 2.32 11.11
C PRO A 226 10.41 2.55 9.77
N GLU A 227 10.05 3.78 9.46
CA GLU A 227 9.44 4.21 8.19
C GLU A 227 10.35 3.98 6.96
N LYS A 228 11.64 3.70 7.18
CA LYS A 228 12.57 3.35 6.09
C LYS A 228 12.56 1.87 5.71
N PHE A 229 11.81 1.04 6.43
CA PHE A 229 11.74 -0.40 6.20
C PHE A 229 10.34 -0.81 5.77
N SER A 230 10.25 -1.53 4.65
CA SER A 230 8.98 -1.99 4.09
C SER A 230 9.01 -3.51 3.92
N PRO A 231 8.02 -4.24 4.48
CA PRO A 231 7.89 -5.67 4.24
C PRO A 231 7.52 -5.96 2.78
N ASN A 232 8.12 -6.99 2.20
CA ASN A 232 7.68 -7.47 0.90
C ASN A 232 6.37 -8.29 1.02
N VAL A 233 5.94 -8.91 -0.07
CA VAL A 233 4.70 -9.72 -0.13
C VAL A 233 4.70 -10.88 0.88
N ILE A 234 5.86 -11.38 1.28
CA ILE A 234 5.99 -12.51 2.23
C ILE A 234 5.75 -12.04 3.66
N LEU A 235 6.30 -10.90 4.05
CA LEU A 235 6.16 -10.36 5.41
C LEU A 235 4.91 -9.50 5.61
N ARG A 236 4.26 -9.06 4.54
CA ARG A 236 3.05 -8.21 4.63
C ARG A 236 1.93 -8.86 5.45
N PRO A 237 1.61 -10.17 5.31
CA PRO A 237 0.58 -10.79 6.15
C PRO A 237 0.91 -10.74 7.64
N LEU A 238 2.20 -10.92 8.01
CA LEU A 238 2.63 -10.79 9.39
C LEU A 238 2.50 -9.34 9.89
N TYR A 239 2.85 -8.37 9.07
CA TYR A 239 2.67 -6.96 9.39
C TYR A 239 1.19 -6.61 9.63
N GLN A 240 0.30 -7.11 8.77
CA GLN A 240 -1.15 -6.92 8.94
C GLN A 240 -1.69 -7.61 10.20
N GLU A 241 -1.16 -8.77 10.57
CA GLU A 241 -1.56 -9.49 11.78
C GLU A 241 -1.10 -8.79 13.07
N VAL A 242 0.07 -8.16 13.05
CA VAL A 242 0.64 -7.45 14.19
C VAL A 242 -0.10 -6.13 14.47
N ILE A 243 -0.59 -5.47 13.42
CA ILE A 243 -1.27 -4.19 13.52
C ILE A 243 -2.78 -4.38 13.81
#